data_1baa20c7903382d8225f128cd612b118
#
_entry.id   1baa20c7903382d8225f128cd612b118
#
_cell.length_a   1.000
_cell.length_b   1.000
_cell.length_c   1.000
_cell.angle_alpha   90.00
_cell.angle_beta   90.00
_cell.angle_gamma   90.00
#
_symmetry.space_group_name_H-M   'P 1'
#
loop_
_entity.id
_entity.type
_entity.pdbx_description
1 polymer ?
#
loop_
_entity_poly.entity_id
_entity_poly.type
_entity_poly.pdbx_seq_one_letter_code
_entity_poly.pdbx_strand_id
1 'polypeptide(L)'
;MGKINNVVKIMEFKDDMDLYNQIDMYMSTDRERHWRINKPYKVTSINLINEHKALVYLEEDLNVLQVHFFNSNNGEELLPEDEPHTEEFLTYQEVQLISELGSIKFDGTEYDVEDIKYEINSYGTRCINIYLN
;
A
#
# COMPACT_ATOMS: atom_id res chain seq x y z
N MET A 1 15.29 -8.54 -13.75
CA MET A 1 13.87 -8.66 -13.39
C MET A 1 13.74 -9.17 -11.97
N GLY A 2 13.03 -8.48 -11.14
CA GLY A 2 12.84 -8.86 -9.74
C GLY A 2 11.96 -10.09 -9.58
N LYS A 3 12.18 -10.84 -8.52
CA LYS A 3 11.31 -11.94 -8.15
C LYS A 3 10.01 -11.41 -7.56
N ILE A 4 8.89 -12.03 -7.92
CA ILE A 4 7.61 -11.83 -7.26
C ILE A 4 7.67 -12.59 -5.94
N ASN A 5 7.40 -11.90 -4.84
CA ASN A 5 7.34 -12.52 -3.53
C ASN A 5 6.02 -13.25 -3.35
N ASN A 6 6.12 -14.53 -3.05
CA ASN A 6 4.97 -15.37 -2.74
C ASN A 6 5.01 -15.73 -1.26
N VAL A 7 3.87 -15.61 -0.62
CA VAL A 7 3.72 -15.92 0.80
C VAL A 7 2.54 -16.85 0.96
N VAL A 8 2.73 -17.87 1.79
CA VAL A 8 1.65 -18.77 2.18
C VAL A 8 1.41 -18.57 3.68
N LYS A 9 0.17 -18.24 4.03
CA LYS A 9 -0.25 -18.04 5.41
C LYS A 9 -1.28 -19.08 5.81
N ILE A 10 -1.10 -19.64 6.99
CA ILE A 10 -2.14 -20.44 7.64
C ILE A 10 -2.92 -19.45 8.52
N MET A 11 -4.18 -19.23 8.17
CA MET A 11 -5.05 -18.30 8.91
C MET A 11 -6.07 -19.07 9.71
N GLU A 12 -6.08 -18.84 11.03
CA GLU A 12 -7.15 -19.32 11.90
C GLU A 12 -8.16 -18.19 12.05
N PHE A 13 -9.44 -18.53 11.94
CA PHE A 13 -10.52 -17.55 11.96
C PHE A 13 -11.74 -18.10 12.69
N LYS A 14 -12.52 -17.19 13.27
CA LYS A 14 -13.74 -17.53 14.02
C LYS A 14 -14.92 -17.77 13.09
N ASP A 15 -15.04 -16.92 12.06
CA ASP A 15 -16.11 -16.94 11.07
C ASP A 15 -15.60 -16.31 9.76
N ASP A 16 -16.46 -16.26 8.76
CA ASP A 16 -16.10 -15.76 7.44
C ASP A 16 -15.66 -14.28 7.49
N MET A 17 -16.31 -13.48 8.32
CA MET A 17 -15.98 -12.06 8.45
C MET A 17 -14.56 -11.87 9.02
N ASP A 18 -14.20 -12.68 10.01
CA ASP A 18 -12.85 -12.66 10.58
C ASP A 18 -11.80 -13.03 9.53
N LEU A 19 -12.08 -14.05 8.72
CA LEU A 19 -11.20 -14.44 7.62
C LEU A 19 -11.02 -13.30 6.60
N TYR A 20 -12.12 -12.68 6.18
CA TYR A 20 -12.04 -11.55 5.26
C TYR A 20 -11.25 -10.38 5.83
N ASN A 21 -11.42 -10.07 7.11
CA ASN A 21 -10.68 -8.99 7.75
C ASN A 21 -9.18 -9.27 7.79
N GLN A 22 -8.78 -10.51 8.03
CA GLN A 22 -7.37 -10.89 8.01
C GLN A 22 -6.78 -10.80 6.60
N ILE A 23 -7.52 -11.23 5.60
CA ILE A 23 -7.10 -11.16 4.20
C ILE A 23 -6.97 -9.69 3.74
N ASP A 24 -7.93 -8.85 4.10
CA ASP A 24 -7.93 -7.44 3.69
C ASP A 24 -6.66 -6.69 4.14
N MET A 25 -6.05 -7.13 5.23
CA MET A 25 -4.79 -6.54 5.69
C MET A 25 -3.65 -6.70 4.68
N TYR A 26 -3.75 -7.65 3.77
CA TYR A 26 -2.71 -7.90 2.76
C TYR A 26 -3.10 -7.43 1.37
N MET A 27 -4.37 -7.12 1.12
CA MET A 27 -4.84 -6.80 -0.22
C MET A 27 -4.34 -5.44 -0.71
N SER A 28 -3.91 -5.39 -1.96
CA SER A 28 -3.47 -4.15 -2.59
C SER A 28 -4.61 -3.16 -2.81
N THR A 29 -5.86 -3.63 -2.81
CA THR A 29 -7.03 -2.77 -2.96
C THR A 29 -7.31 -1.93 -1.73
N ASP A 30 -6.82 -2.33 -0.58
CA ASP A 30 -6.87 -1.53 0.64
C ASP A 30 -5.72 -0.53 0.60
N ARG A 31 -6.05 0.74 0.41
CA ARG A 31 -5.05 1.82 0.23
C ARG A 31 -4.43 2.28 1.54
N GLU A 32 -5.17 2.12 2.63
CA GLU A 32 -4.71 2.47 3.96
C GLU A 32 -4.31 1.20 4.68
N ARG A 33 -3.00 0.96 4.71
CA ARG A 33 -2.49 -0.24 5.35
C ARG A 33 -1.83 0.08 6.67
N HIS A 34 -1.95 -0.86 7.56
CA HIS A 34 -1.25 -0.76 8.83
C HIS A 34 0.26 -0.70 8.60
N TRP A 35 0.94 0.14 9.36
CA TRP A 35 2.38 0.37 9.22
C TRP A 35 3.25 -0.89 9.29
N ARG A 36 2.75 -1.98 9.84
CA ARG A 36 3.45 -3.28 9.91
C ARG A 36 3.51 -4.01 8.58
N ILE A 37 2.67 -3.63 7.64
CA ILE A 37 2.58 -4.30 6.34
C ILE A 37 3.32 -3.44 5.32
N ASN A 38 4.53 -3.89 4.98
CA ASN A 38 5.43 -3.10 4.13
C ASN A 38 5.24 -3.33 2.64
N LYS A 39 4.52 -4.39 2.25
CA LYS A 39 4.33 -4.74 0.85
C LYS A 39 2.87 -4.98 0.56
N PRO A 40 2.36 -4.48 -0.58
CA PRO A 40 1.00 -4.80 -1.01
C PRO A 40 0.95 -6.22 -1.58
N TYR A 41 -0.05 -6.98 -1.19
CA TYR A 41 -0.26 -8.33 -1.68
C TYR A 41 -1.65 -8.47 -2.30
N LYS A 42 -1.77 -9.44 -3.19
CA LYS A 42 -3.07 -9.90 -3.69
C LYS A 42 -3.22 -11.37 -3.36
N VAL A 43 -4.45 -11.79 -3.12
CA VAL A 43 -4.77 -13.19 -2.86
C VAL A 43 -4.88 -13.92 -4.20
N THR A 44 -4.11 -14.99 -4.35
CA THR A 44 -4.16 -15.83 -5.56
C THR A 44 -5.00 -17.08 -5.34
N SER A 45 -5.09 -17.57 -4.10
CA SER A 45 -5.85 -18.78 -3.80
C SER A 45 -6.16 -18.87 -2.31
N ILE A 46 -7.31 -19.42 -1.98
CA ILE A 46 -7.71 -19.72 -0.61
C ILE A 46 -8.17 -21.18 -0.58
N ASN A 47 -7.54 -22.00 0.24
CA ASN A 47 -7.91 -23.39 0.44
C ASN A 47 -8.34 -23.62 1.88
N LEU A 48 -9.60 -23.95 2.09
CA LEU A 48 -10.11 -24.26 3.42
C LEU A 48 -9.58 -25.60 3.88
N ILE A 49 -8.96 -25.62 5.06
CA ILE A 49 -8.52 -26.84 5.74
C ILE A 49 -9.69 -27.40 6.55
N ASN A 50 -10.41 -26.52 7.24
CA ASN A 50 -11.62 -26.82 8.00
C ASN A 50 -12.44 -25.55 8.21
N GLU A 51 -13.44 -25.58 9.07
CA GLU A 51 -14.35 -24.44 9.32
C GLU A 51 -13.66 -23.21 9.92
N HIS A 52 -12.47 -23.37 10.51
CA HIS A 52 -11.77 -22.31 11.24
C HIS A 52 -10.32 -22.14 10.80
N LYS A 53 -9.91 -22.78 9.72
CA LYS A 53 -8.52 -22.73 9.27
C LYS A 53 -8.45 -22.77 7.75
N ALA A 54 -7.63 -21.89 7.17
CA ALA A 54 -7.43 -21.82 5.72
C ALA A 54 -5.95 -21.62 5.39
N LEU A 55 -5.55 -22.16 4.24
CA LEU A 55 -4.29 -21.79 3.58
C LEU A 55 -4.58 -20.67 2.61
N VAL A 56 -3.91 -19.54 2.80
CA VAL A 56 -4.07 -18.37 1.95
C VAL A 56 -2.77 -18.12 1.20
N TYR A 57 -2.84 -18.16 -0.12
CA TYR A 57 -1.71 -17.91 -1.00
C TYR A 57 -1.73 -16.45 -1.44
N LEU A 58 -0.65 -15.76 -1.14
CA LEU A 58 -0.48 -14.34 -1.41
C LEU A 58 0.68 -14.13 -2.37
N GLU A 59 0.51 -13.20 -3.29
CA GLU A 59 1.54 -12.77 -4.22
C GLU A 59 1.70 -11.26 -4.12
N GLU A 60 2.93 -10.75 -4.12
CA GLU A 60 3.17 -9.32 -4.12
C GLU A 60 2.52 -8.68 -5.34
N ASP A 61 1.73 -7.63 -5.12
CA ASP A 61 1.08 -6.90 -6.20
C ASP A 61 2.04 -5.87 -6.78
N LEU A 62 2.55 -6.15 -7.97
CA LEU A 62 3.50 -5.28 -8.66
C LEU A 62 2.84 -4.09 -9.37
N ASN A 63 1.50 -4.03 -9.39
CA ASN A 63 0.77 -2.92 -9.99
C ASN A 63 0.52 -1.76 -9.02
N VAL A 64 0.90 -1.92 -7.77
CA VAL A 64 0.66 -0.95 -6.71
C VAL A 64 1.99 -0.52 -6.11
N LEU A 65 2.09 0.77 -5.85
CA LEU A 65 3.27 1.38 -5.25
C LEU A 65 2.90 1.97 -3.90
N GLN A 66 3.80 1.83 -2.94
CA GLN A 66 3.71 2.57 -1.70
C GLN A 66 4.04 4.03 -1.97
N VAL A 67 3.25 4.95 -1.47
CA VAL A 67 3.40 6.37 -1.77
C VAL A 67 3.63 7.15 -0.49
N HIS A 68 4.61 8.04 -0.54
CA HIS A 68 4.90 8.98 0.52
C HIS A 68 4.83 10.39 -0.02
N PHE A 69 4.21 11.29 0.74
CA PHE A 69 4.11 12.70 0.39
C PHE A 69 5.05 13.51 1.27
N PHE A 70 5.81 14.38 0.67
CA PHE A 70 6.76 15.24 1.39
C PHE A 70 6.50 16.71 1.10
N ASN A 71 6.73 17.56 2.09
CA ASN A 71 6.77 18.98 1.87
C ASN A 71 8.12 19.35 1.25
N SER A 72 8.11 19.88 0.04
CA SER A 72 9.34 20.20 -0.69
C SER A 72 10.15 21.32 -0.05
N ASN A 73 9.52 22.19 0.75
CA ASN A 73 10.19 23.32 1.38
C ASN A 73 11.07 22.94 2.55
N ASN A 74 10.66 21.92 3.31
CA ASN A 74 11.40 21.49 4.50
C ASN A 74 11.83 20.03 4.48
N GLY A 75 11.39 19.26 3.48
CA GLY A 75 11.73 17.84 3.36
C GLY A 75 11.00 16.91 4.34
N GLU A 76 10.05 17.43 5.10
CA GLU A 76 9.30 16.62 6.05
C GLU A 76 8.18 15.84 5.37
N GLU A 77 7.97 14.62 5.83
CA GLU A 77 6.86 13.80 5.35
C GLU A 77 5.52 14.36 5.83
N LEU A 78 4.57 14.46 4.89
CA LEU A 78 3.20 14.83 5.20
C LEU A 78 2.42 13.59 5.59
N LEU A 79 1.85 13.60 6.79
CA LEU A 79 1.06 12.49 7.32
C LEU A 79 -0.35 12.96 7.62
N PRO A 80 -1.38 12.14 7.38
CA PRO A 80 -2.74 12.46 7.77
C PRO A 80 -2.83 12.63 9.29
N GLU A 81 -3.53 13.66 9.77
CA GLU A 81 -3.68 13.91 11.19
C GLU A 81 -4.34 12.74 11.92
N ASP A 82 -5.37 12.15 11.30
CA ASP A 82 -6.18 11.11 11.94
C ASP A 82 -5.52 9.74 11.93
N GLU A 83 -4.66 9.47 10.96
CA GLU A 83 -4.05 8.15 10.77
C GLU A 83 -2.57 8.23 10.40
N PRO A 84 -1.70 8.73 11.31
CA PRO A 84 -0.30 8.98 10.97
C PRO A 84 0.55 7.72 10.77
N HIS A 85 0.00 6.54 11.05
CA HIS A 85 0.72 5.27 10.95
C HIS A 85 0.25 4.38 9.80
N THR A 86 -0.70 4.85 8.99
CA THR A 86 -1.16 4.09 7.83
C THR A 86 -0.26 4.35 6.63
N GLU A 87 -0.14 3.32 5.79
CA GLU A 87 0.61 3.38 4.55
C GLU A 87 -0.38 3.59 3.39
N GLU A 88 -0.05 4.49 2.47
CA GLU A 88 -0.90 4.75 1.31
C GLU A 88 -0.34 4.04 0.09
N PHE A 89 -1.23 3.42 -0.70
CA PHE A 89 -0.87 2.69 -1.90
C PHE A 89 -1.66 3.22 -3.09
N LEU A 90 -0.95 3.49 -4.18
CA LEU A 90 -1.56 3.94 -5.42
C LEU A 90 -1.11 3.05 -6.58
N THR A 91 -1.96 2.97 -7.61
CA THR A 91 -1.59 2.30 -8.85
C THR A 91 -0.68 3.20 -9.68
N TYR A 92 0.01 2.60 -10.67
CA TYR A 92 0.81 3.37 -11.62
C TYR A 92 -0.01 4.42 -12.36
N GLN A 93 -1.26 4.07 -12.73
CA GLN A 93 -2.16 5.00 -13.41
C GLN A 93 -2.51 6.20 -12.55
N GLU A 94 -2.73 5.98 -11.25
CA GLU A 94 -3.02 7.07 -10.32
C GLU A 94 -1.81 7.99 -10.13
N VAL A 95 -0.62 7.43 -10.02
CA VAL A 95 0.61 8.24 -9.92
C VAL A 95 0.82 9.05 -11.20
N GLN A 96 0.58 8.44 -12.36
CA GLN A 96 0.67 9.14 -13.64
C GLN A 96 -0.35 10.29 -13.73
N LEU A 97 -1.57 10.06 -13.28
CA LEU A 97 -2.61 11.09 -13.24
C LEU A 97 -2.19 12.28 -12.37
N ILE A 98 -1.65 12.02 -11.20
CA ILE A 98 -1.13 13.07 -10.31
C ILE A 98 -0.04 13.87 -11.01
N SER A 99 0.87 13.20 -11.70
CA SER A 99 1.94 13.84 -12.46
C SER A 99 1.39 14.75 -13.57
N GLU A 100 0.38 14.29 -14.30
CA GLU A 100 -0.23 15.03 -15.39
C GLU A 100 -1.04 16.23 -14.90
N LEU A 101 -1.78 16.08 -13.80
CA LEU A 101 -2.56 17.16 -13.22
C LEU A 101 -1.69 18.22 -12.57
N GLY A 102 -0.54 17.86 -12.05
CA GLY A 102 0.39 18.77 -11.41
C GLY A 102 -0.05 19.29 -10.05
N SER A 103 -1.17 18.82 -9.53
CA SER A 103 -1.67 19.23 -8.22
C SER A 103 -2.44 18.09 -7.56
N ILE A 104 -2.54 18.13 -6.23
CA ILE A 104 -3.25 17.14 -5.44
C ILE A 104 -3.79 17.79 -4.15
N LYS A 105 -4.94 17.32 -3.69
CA LYS A 105 -5.41 17.62 -2.35
C LYS A 105 -4.90 16.56 -1.38
N PHE A 106 -4.21 17.01 -0.36
CA PHE A 106 -3.75 16.14 0.72
C PHE A 106 -4.30 16.68 2.04
N ASP A 107 -5.07 15.86 2.74
CA ASP A 107 -5.69 16.21 4.04
C ASP A 107 -6.41 17.57 3.99
N GLY A 108 -7.19 17.78 2.92
CA GLY A 108 -7.99 18.99 2.73
C GLY A 108 -7.25 20.21 2.18
N THR A 109 -5.95 20.15 2.05
CA THR A 109 -5.13 21.25 1.52
C THR A 109 -4.67 20.93 0.10
N GLU A 110 -4.79 21.87 -0.80
CA GLU A 110 -4.31 21.73 -2.17
C GLU A 110 -2.83 22.10 -2.28
N TYR A 111 -2.08 21.23 -2.93
CA TYR A 111 -0.64 21.40 -3.15
C TYR A 111 -0.31 21.25 -4.63
N ASP A 112 0.73 21.95 -5.06
CA ASP A 112 1.36 21.71 -6.36
C ASP A 112 2.34 20.57 -6.26
N VAL A 113 2.37 19.69 -7.26
CA VAL A 113 3.35 18.61 -7.36
C VAL A 113 4.65 19.20 -7.92
N GLU A 114 5.71 19.19 -7.12
CA GLU A 114 6.99 19.75 -7.52
C GLU A 114 7.91 18.70 -8.13
N ASP A 115 7.94 17.50 -7.56
CA ASP A 115 8.79 16.41 -8.03
C ASP A 115 8.21 15.06 -7.64
N ILE A 116 8.53 14.03 -8.40
CA ILE A 116 8.15 12.65 -8.13
C ILE A 116 9.39 11.78 -8.29
N LYS A 117 9.76 11.05 -7.24
CA LYS A 117 10.93 10.18 -7.25
C LYS A 117 10.54 8.75 -6.92
N TYR A 118 11.14 7.80 -7.63
CA TYR A 118 10.98 6.38 -7.38
C TYR A 118 12.16 5.87 -6.57
N GLU A 119 11.89 5.04 -5.57
CA GLU A 119 12.93 4.37 -4.82
C GLU A 119 12.48 2.99 -4.33
N ILE A 120 13.44 2.18 -3.96
CA ILE A 120 13.21 0.93 -3.26
C ILE A 120 13.71 1.13 -1.84
N ASN A 121 12.82 1.00 -0.85
CA ASN A 121 13.20 1.23 0.54
C ASN A 121 14.05 0.07 1.11
N SER A 122 14.48 0.20 2.37
CA SER A 122 15.31 -0.81 3.03
C SER A 122 14.63 -2.16 3.20
N TYR A 123 13.30 -2.23 3.10
CA TYR A 123 12.54 -3.48 3.16
C TYR A 123 12.33 -4.11 1.78
N GLY A 124 12.85 -3.50 0.71
CA GLY A 124 12.66 -3.96 -0.65
C GLY A 124 11.31 -3.58 -1.24
N THR A 125 10.56 -2.68 -0.61
CA THR A 125 9.29 -2.19 -1.12
C THR A 125 9.52 -1.05 -2.10
N ARG A 126 8.80 -1.10 -3.23
CA ARG A 126 8.85 -0.04 -4.24
C ARG A 126 8.01 1.13 -3.80
N CYS A 127 8.62 2.29 -3.74
CA CYS A 127 8.01 3.50 -3.23
C CYS A 127 8.07 4.62 -4.26
N ILE A 128 7.05 5.47 -4.21
CA ILE A 128 7.03 6.74 -4.92
C ILE A 128 7.00 7.84 -3.87
N ASN A 129 7.94 8.76 -3.96
CA ASN A 129 7.99 9.94 -3.11
C ASN A 129 7.52 11.14 -3.92
N ILE A 130 6.41 11.74 -3.49
CA ILE A 130 5.81 12.90 -4.16
C ILE A 130 6.08 14.13 -3.31
N TYR A 131 6.78 15.08 -3.90
CA TYR A 131 7.16 16.32 -3.23
C TYR A 131 6.15 17.41 -3.59
N LEU A 132 5.53 17.96 -2.55
CA LEU A 132 4.44 18.93 -2.65
C LEU A 132 4.88 20.30 -2.15
N ASN A 133 4.37 21.32 -2.81
CA ASN A 133 4.67 22.72 -2.47
C ASN A 133 3.38 23.52 -2.23
#